data_a153da4b39bc20bc53f6f05e875096ef
#
_entry.id   a153da4b39bc20bc53f6f05e875096ef
#
_cell.length_a   1.000
_cell.length_b   1.000
_cell.length_c   1.000
_cell.angle_alpha   90.00
_cell.angle_beta   90.00
_cell.angle_gamma   90.00
#
_symmetry.space_group_name_H-M   'P 1'
#
loop_
_entity.id
_entity.type
_entity.pdbx_description
1 polymer ?
#
loop_
_entity_poly.entity_id
_entity_poly.type
_entity_poly.pdbx_seq_one_letter_code
_entity_poly.pdbx_strand_id
1 'polypeptide(L)'
;MRLILPGPWLPMLLGAALRLVNINAPIIGVHSWRQADTAGLARNFHLNHLPIWLPQVDWGGAGSGYAETDFPIYSFGVSLLYQLFGVQEWLARGLSLLCSIGAIYLIQRLGSNLFGREAGWWGALFFALLPLSVFYGRSVQPEALLMLSSALALERGLAFQQRGGKLNLSLAGLGLAAASLIKVLPLFWLGVPLLALGWRRWQLWLVGGLVLIATVAWYWHAHQLFLETGLSFGFWGSKASRYSWGDLLNWRYWGDILLRFSLRGLGLVGLPLLIWGLWLPAQSKQEKILPLGLLAVLLAGALAPSSSYIHEYYQLPLLLFACPLLGKAWQDLWKRATSIGRRWLVIGFCLLVLISLTVLRLNYWNLENVASSPIWAQAQEIKAQTPSNKPLVSVTAGDPTLLYLSDRKGWLLPPEAINQNLINQLKQQGASAVVGSWQRIENYSAFPDGPTKENLKKVLLNPKNKNLKQTKHNENYIIKID
;
A
#
# COMPACT_ATOMS: atom_id res chain seq x y z
N MET A 1 -2.07 -40.71 9.49
CA MET A 1 -0.70 -40.19 9.51
C MET A 1 -0.73 -38.71 9.82
N ARG A 2 -0.24 -38.29 11.00
CA ARG A 2 -0.16 -36.85 11.32
C ARG A 2 0.93 -36.25 10.46
N LEU A 3 0.65 -35.12 9.80
CA LEU A 3 1.69 -34.33 9.14
C LEU A 3 2.71 -33.91 10.20
N ILE A 4 3.96 -34.30 10.00
CA ILE A 4 5.07 -33.75 10.79
C ILE A 4 5.25 -32.33 10.27
N LEU A 5 4.69 -31.34 10.98
CA LEU A 5 4.88 -29.94 10.62
C LEU A 5 6.36 -29.60 10.81
N PRO A 6 6.98 -28.94 9.81
CA PRO A 6 8.26 -28.28 10.02
C PRO A 6 8.13 -27.27 11.16
N GLY A 7 9.25 -26.80 11.71
CA GLY A 7 9.25 -25.87 12.84
C GLY A 7 8.26 -24.70 12.68
N PRO A 8 7.72 -24.15 13.78
CA PRO A 8 6.69 -23.10 13.74
C PRO A 8 7.18 -21.81 13.06
N TRP A 9 8.49 -21.61 12.95
CA TRP A 9 9.15 -20.45 12.37
C TRP A 9 9.32 -20.50 10.85
N LEU A 10 9.11 -21.66 10.20
CA LEU A 10 9.34 -21.81 8.77
C LEU A 10 8.52 -20.83 7.91
N PRO A 11 7.22 -20.58 8.17
CA PRO A 11 6.47 -19.56 7.40
C PRO A 11 7.10 -18.17 7.52
N MET A 12 7.60 -17.79 8.70
CA MET A 12 8.24 -16.49 8.92
C MET A 12 9.58 -16.39 8.18
N LEU A 13 10.40 -17.45 8.21
CA LEU A 13 11.68 -17.49 7.52
C LEU A 13 11.52 -17.42 6.00
N LEU A 14 10.60 -18.22 5.43
CA LEU A 14 10.29 -18.16 3.99
C LEU A 14 9.69 -16.81 3.59
N GLY A 15 8.79 -16.29 4.43
CA GLY A 15 8.22 -14.97 4.23
C GLY A 15 9.29 -13.86 4.27
N ALA A 16 10.25 -13.93 5.17
CA ALA A 16 11.37 -13.00 5.23
C ALA A 16 12.26 -13.11 3.98
N ALA A 17 12.64 -14.34 3.58
CA ALA A 17 13.49 -14.57 2.42
C ALA A 17 12.91 -13.97 1.13
N LEU A 18 11.60 -14.17 0.88
CA LEU A 18 10.95 -13.58 -0.30
C LEU A 18 10.87 -12.05 -0.25
N ARG A 19 10.77 -11.46 0.94
CA ARG A 19 10.68 -9.99 1.12
C ARG A 19 12.05 -9.31 1.11
N LEU A 20 13.14 -10.06 1.20
CA LEU A 20 14.50 -9.53 1.02
C LEU A 20 14.89 -9.31 -0.44
N VAL A 21 14.16 -9.93 -1.39
CA VAL A 21 14.43 -9.72 -2.83
C VAL A 21 14.28 -8.24 -3.16
N ASN A 22 15.28 -7.65 -3.81
CA ASN A 22 15.35 -6.24 -4.17
C ASN A 22 15.21 -5.26 -2.99
N ILE A 23 15.65 -5.61 -1.79
CA ILE A 23 15.52 -4.78 -0.58
C ILE A 23 16.19 -3.40 -0.76
N ASN A 24 17.27 -3.33 -1.54
CA ASN A 24 18.04 -2.11 -1.83
C ASN A 24 17.60 -1.39 -3.12
N ALA A 25 16.56 -1.87 -3.81
CA ALA A 25 16.12 -1.23 -5.06
C ALA A 25 15.59 0.19 -4.78
N PRO A 26 15.85 1.17 -5.64
CA PRO A 26 15.23 2.47 -5.55
C PRO A 26 13.71 2.37 -5.77
N ILE A 27 13.00 3.44 -5.48
CA ILE A 27 11.52 3.50 -5.58
C ILE A 27 11.10 3.74 -7.04
N ILE A 28 11.11 2.67 -7.86
CA ILE A 28 10.81 2.72 -9.30
C ILE A 28 9.75 1.70 -9.76
N GLY A 29 9.31 0.82 -8.89
CA GLY A 29 8.38 -0.28 -9.23
C GLY A 29 6.90 0.09 -9.18
N VAL A 30 6.09 -0.90 -8.90
CA VAL A 30 4.63 -0.76 -8.78
C VAL A 30 4.28 0.25 -7.69
N HIS A 31 3.33 1.14 -8.00
CA HIS A 31 2.92 2.24 -7.11
C HIS A 31 4.11 3.07 -6.57
N SER A 32 5.12 3.30 -7.43
CA SER A 32 6.29 4.14 -7.08
C SER A 32 5.88 5.52 -6.54
N TRP A 33 4.82 6.12 -7.09
CA TRP A 33 4.28 7.39 -6.64
C TRP A 33 3.90 7.36 -5.14
N ARG A 34 3.20 6.31 -4.68
CA ARG A 34 2.78 6.17 -3.27
C ARG A 34 3.98 5.89 -2.37
N GLN A 35 4.94 5.08 -2.86
CA GLN A 35 6.16 4.78 -2.12
C GLN A 35 7.06 6.03 -2.02
N ALA A 36 7.15 6.83 -3.09
CA ALA A 36 7.92 8.07 -3.12
C ALA A 36 7.37 9.11 -2.13
N ASP A 37 6.05 9.29 -2.09
CA ASP A 37 5.41 10.15 -1.11
C ASP A 37 5.69 9.69 0.33
N THR A 38 5.51 8.39 0.60
CA THR A 38 5.75 7.82 1.93
C THR A 38 7.20 7.99 2.38
N ALA A 39 8.15 7.76 1.45
CA ALA A 39 9.58 7.95 1.72
C ALA A 39 9.96 9.43 1.82
N GLY A 40 9.35 10.29 1.00
CA GLY A 40 9.50 11.74 1.07
C GLY A 40 9.06 12.30 2.42
N LEU A 41 7.90 11.87 2.93
CA LEU A 41 7.45 12.20 4.29
C LEU A 41 8.47 11.78 5.35
N ALA A 42 8.98 10.54 5.26
CA ALA A 42 9.99 10.05 6.22
C ALA A 42 11.28 10.85 6.16
N ARG A 43 11.76 11.19 4.95
CA ARG A 43 12.92 12.02 4.73
C ARG A 43 12.71 13.44 5.30
N ASN A 44 11.55 14.04 5.07
CA ASN A 44 11.23 15.38 5.56
C ASN A 44 11.07 15.42 7.09
N PHE A 45 10.47 14.41 7.72
CA PHE A 45 10.46 14.28 9.18
C PHE A 45 11.89 14.25 9.76
N HIS A 46 12.79 13.51 9.11
CA HIS A 46 14.20 13.42 9.55
C HIS A 46 14.95 14.74 9.35
N LEU A 47 14.96 15.27 8.12
CA LEU A 47 15.80 16.42 7.76
C LEU A 47 15.33 17.74 8.40
N ASN A 48 14.03 17.91 8.58
CA ASN A 48 13.43 19.14 9.12
C ASN A 48 13.02 19.02 10.59
N HIS A 49 13.32 17.89 11.24
CA HIS A 49 12.96 17.61 12.65
C HIS A 49 11.49 17.89 12.99
N LEU A 50 10.60 17.53 12.06
CA LEU A 50 9.17 17.83 12.19
C LEU A 50 8.48 16.90 13.21
N PRO A 51 7.49 17.42 13.95
CA PRO A 51 6.65 16.58 14.78
C PRO A 51 5.69 15.75 13.89
N ILE A 52 5.25 14.59 14.39
CA ILE A 52 4.42 13.64 13.64
C ILE A 52 3.14 14.25 13.05
N TRP A 53 2.61 15.29 13.66
CA TRP A 53 1.37 15.95 13.22
C TRP A 53 1.55 16.99 12.11
N LEU A 54 2.79 17.24 11.64
CA LEU A 54 3.09 18.14 10.51
C LEU A 54 3.77 17.37 9.36
N PRO A 55 3.05 16.49 8.66
CA PRO A 55 3.59 15.75 7.52
C PRO A 55 3.90 16.71 6.35
N GLN A 56 5.14 16.65 5.84
CA GLN A 56 5.62 17.52 4.76
C GLN A 56 5.94 16.70 3.51
N VAL A 57 5.31 17.04 2.38
CA VAL A 57 5.55 16.44 1.06
C VAL A 57 6.64 17.20 0.28
N ASP A 58 7.21 16.58 -0.76
CA ASP A 58 8.24 17.19 -1.61
C ASP A 58 7.65 18.14 -2.67
N TRP A 59 6.34 18.08 -2.91
CA TRP A 59 5.64 18.82 -3.97
C TRP A 59 4.83 20.03 -3.47
N GLY A 60 5.21 20.59 -2.34
CA GLY A 60 4.59 21.79 -1.76
C GLY A 60 4.98 23.11 -2.42
N GLY A 61 5.79 23.08 -3.47
CA GLY A 61 6.27 24.28 -4.17
C GLY A 61 7.16 25.17 -3.30
N ALA A 62 6.87 26.45 -3.28
CA ALA A 62 7.55 27.46 -2.42
C ALA A 62 6.94 27.55 -1.01
N GLY A 63 5.83 26.85 -0.75
CA GLY A 63 5.14 26.84 0.55
C GLY A 63 5.79 25.92 1.57
N SER A 64 5.12 25.78 2.73
CA SER A 64 5.57 24.88 3.81
C SER A 64 5.64 23.41 3.39
N GLY A 65 4.82 22.99 2.43
CA GLY A 65 4.69 21.61 2.00
C GLY A 65 3.92 20.71 2.99
N TYR A 66 3.33 21.28 4.04
CA TYR A 66 2.46 20.50 4.94
C TYR A 66 1.22 20.06 4.19
N ALA A 67 0.88 18.78 4.29
CA ALA A 67 -0.18 18.19 3.52
C ALA A 67 -1.13 17.35 4.36
N GLU A 68 -2.38 17.29 3.93
CA GLU A 68 -3.33 16.30 4.42
C GLU A 68 -2.84 14.90 4.07
N THR A 69 -2.71 14.04 5.06
CA THR A 69 -2.32 12.63 4.91
C THR A 69 -3.08 11.72 5.86
N ASP A 70 -3.07 10.41 5.58
CA ASP A 70 -3.30 9.39 6.62
C ASP A 70 -2.33 9.62 7.80
N PHE A 71 -2.64 9.14 9.02
CA PHE A 71 -1.73 9.31 10.16
C PHE A 71 -0.34 8.72 9.84
N PRO A 72 0.72 9.54 9.79
CA PRO A 72 1.99 9.17 9.18
C PRO A 72 2.90 8.34 10.09
N ILE A 73 2.33 7.49 10.96
CA ILE A 73 3.07 6.69 11.95
C ILE A 73 4.17 5.81 11.30
N TYR A 74 3.92 5.28 10.10
CA TYR A 74 4.92 4.50 9.36
C TYR A 74 6.09 5.37 8.93
N SER A 75 5.82 6.47 8.23
CA SER A 75 6.86 7.41 7.77
C SER A 75 7.64 8.03 8.93
N PHE A 76 6.95 8.34 10.04
CA PHE A 76 7.59 8.81 11.26
C PHE A 76 8.49 7.74 11.89
N GLY A 77 8.02 6.48 11.95
CA GLY A 77 8.85 5.35 12.41
C GLY A 77 10.10 5.14 11.54
N VAL A 78 9.98 5.27 10.21
CA VAL A 78 11.13 5.25 9.29
C VAL A 78 12.09 6.42 9.55
N SER A 79 11.58 7.63 9.83
CA SER A 79 12.43 8.78 10.13
C SER A 79 13.31 8.59 11.37
N LEU A 80 12.81 7.87 12.37
CA LEU A 80 13.61 7.50 13.55
C LEU A 80 14.77 6.55 13.19
N LEU A 81 14.56 5.65 12.24
CA LEU A 81 15.66 4.81 11.72
C LEU A 81 16.67 5.65 10.90
N TYR A 82 16.19 6.65 10.17
CA TYR A 82 17.06 7.56 9.44
C TYR A 82 17.96 8.41 10.37
N GLN A 83 17.51 8.72 11.59
CA GLN A 83 18.34 9.39 12.59
C GLN A 83 19.55 8.55 13.00
N LEU A 84 19.41 7.21 12.99
CA LEU A 84 20.47 6.30 13.43
C LEU A 84 21.40 5.88 12.28
N PHE A 85 20.86 5.72 11.06
CA PHE A 85 21.57 5.07 9.95
C PHE A 85 21.64 5.92 8.67
N GLY A 86 21.13 7.16 8.70
CA GLY A 86 20.98 8.00 7.52
C GLY A 86 19.80 7.60 6.62
N VAL A 87 19.55 8.39 5.58
CA VAL A 87 18.42 8.18 4.65
C VAL A 87 18.75 7.04 3.68
N GLN A 88 18.07 5.91 3.85
CA GLN A 88 18.25 4.70 3.04
C GLN A 88 16.91 3.99 2.83
N GLU A 89 16.54 3.68 1.57
CA GLU A 89 15.26 3.03 1.26
C GLU A 89 15.13 1.63 1.89
N TRP A 90 16.25 0.90 2.06
CA TRP A 90 16.23 -0.43 2.67
C TRP A 90 15.77 -0.41 4.14
N LEU A 91 15.95 0.69 4.87
CA LEU A 91 15.45 0.85 6.25
C LEU A 91 13.93 0.88 6.28
N ALA A 92 13.32 1.64 5.35
CA ALA A 92 11.86 1.68 5.22
C ALA A 92 11.30 0.31 4.82
N ARG A 93 11.93 -0.36 3.84
CA ARG A 93 11.55 -1.73 3.44
C ARG A 93 11.79 -2.73 4.57
N GLY A 94 12.85 -2.58 5.35
CA GLY A 94 13.15 -3.39 6.53
C GLY A 94 12.09 -3.27 7.61
N LEU A 95 11.59 -2.06 7.88
CA LEU A 95 10.46 -1.86 8.80
C LEU A 95 9.20 -2.57 8.30
N SER A 96 8.88 -2.45 7.01
CA SER A 96 7.76 -3.18 6.39
C SER A 96 7.93 -4.68 6.51
N LEU A 97 9.14 -5.20 6.26
CA LEU A 97 9.46 -6.61 6.40
C LEU A 97 9.23 -7.10 7.83
N LEU A 98 9.71 -6.38 8.83
CA LEU A 98 9.50 -6.72 10.25
C LEU A 98 8.01 -6.73 10.61
N CYS A 99 7.25 -5.73 10.19
CA CYS A 99 5.79 -5.70 10.35
C CYS A 99 5.12 -6.90 9.67
N SER A 100 5.58 -7.28 8.48
CA SER A 100 5.02 -8.42 7.74
C SER A 100 5.32 -9.76 8.43
N ILE A 101 6.52 -9.95 9.00
CA ILE A 101 6.85 -11.13 9.81
C ILE A 101 5.92 -11.22 11.02
N GLY A 102 5.70 -10.10 11.71
CA GLY A 102 4.74 -10.01 12.81
C GLY A 102 3.31 -10.38 12.39
N ALA A 103 2.88 -9.93 11.21
CA ALA A 103 1.57 -10.29 10.65
C ALA A 103 1.48 -11.79 10.34
N ILE A 104 2.51 -12.41 9.74
CA ILE A 104 2.57 -13.87 9.50
C ILE A 104 2.40 -14.62 10.81
N TYR A 105 3.12 -14.21 11.87
CA TYR A 105 3.03 -14.82 13.20
C TYR A 105 1.61 -14.70 13.80
N LEU A 106 0.99 -13.51 13.71
CA LEU A 106 -0.35 -13.30 14.26
C LEU A 106 -1.44 -14.06 13.47
N ILE A 107 -1.29 -14.19 12.14
CA ILE A 107 -2.16 -15.03 11.31
C ILE A 107 -2.02 -16.50 11.67
N GLN A 108 -0.80 -16.97 11.95
CA GLN A 108 -0.57 -18.33 12.47
C GLN A 108 -1.30 -18.56 13.80
N ARG A 109 -1.20 -17.61 14.72
CA ARG A 109 -1.90 -17.68 16.01
C ARG A 109 -3.42 -17.65 15.85
N LEU A 110 -3.91 -16.75 15.00
CA LEU A 110 -5.35 -16.63 14.69
C LEU A 110 -5.89 -17.96 14.15
N GLY A 111 -5.26 -18.50 13.11
CA GLY A 111 -5.64 -19.79 12.53
C GLY A 111 -5.53 -20.95 13.53
N SER A 112 -4.47 -20.94 14.37
CA SER A 112 -4.28 -21.96 15.40
C SER A 112 -5.36 -21.91 16.50
N ASN A 113 -5.77 -20.71 16.89
CA ASN A 113 -6.82 -20.51 17.89
C ASN A 113 -8.21 -20.91 17.37
N LEU A 114 -8.45 -20.77 16.06
CA LEU A 114 -9.75 -21.09 15.45
C LEU A 114 -9.84 -22.56 15.00
N PHE A 115 -8.78 -23.13 14.42
CA PHE A 115 -8.84 -24.41 13.70
C PHE A 115 -7.77 -25.42 14.14
N GLY A 116 -6.92 -25.04 15.10
CA GLY A 116 -5.83 -25.86 15.55
C GLY A 116 -4.50 -25.56 14.85
N ARG A 117 -3.41 -26.04 15.46
CA ARG A 117 -2.01 -25.70 15.11
C ARG A 117 -1.67 -25.94 13.64
N GLU A 118 -2.17 -27.03 13.05
CA GLU A 118 -1.90 -27.39 11.67
C GLU A 118 -2.50 -26.38 10.69
N ALA A 119 -3.78 -26.04 10.87
CA ALA A 119 -4.45 -25.03 10.03
C ALA A 119 -3.80 -23.64 10.17
N GLY A 120 -3.43 -23.26 11.40
CA GLY A 120 -2.72 -22.00 11.63
C GLY A 120 -1.37 -21.93 10.91
N TRP A 121 -0.59 -23.01 10.93
CA TRP A 121 0.69 -23.11 10.26
C TRP A 121 0.53 -22.96 8.73
N TRP A 122 -0.41 -23.68 8.13
CA TRP A 122 -0.70 -23.59 6.70
C TRP A 122 -1.23 -22.21 6.30
N GLY A 123 -2.13 -21.63 7.10
CA GLY A 123 -2.61 -20.25 6.87
C GLY A 123 -1.49 -19.22 6.85
N ALA A 124 -0.55 -19.33 7.80
CA ALA A 124 0.64 -18.49 7.84
C ALA A 124 1.56 -18.72 6.63
N LEU A 125 1.73 -19.98 6.20
CA LEU A 125 2.54 -20.30 5.02
C LEU A 125 1.91 -19.72 3.74
N PHE A 126 0.61 -19.84 3.56
CA PHE A 126 -0.08 -19.18 2.44
C PHE A 126 0.16 -17.68 2.47
N PHE A 127 -0.07 -16.99 3.59
CA PHE A 127 0.18 -15.56 3.69
C PHE A 127 1.65 -15.20 3.40
N ALA A 128 2.60 -16.03 3.83
CA ALA A 128 4.02 -15.82 3.58
C ALA A 128 4.42 -15.86 2.09
N LEU A 129 3.71 -16.67 1.27
CA LEU A 129 4.05 -16.98 -0.11
C LEU A 129 3.23 -16.24 -1.15
N LEU A 130 2.03 -15.74 -0.81
CA LEU A 130 1.11 -15.11 -1.78
C LEU A 130 1.61 -13.75 -2.26
N PRO A 131 1.51 -13.44 -3.58
CA PRO A 131 2.19 -12.30 -4.21
C PRO A 131 1.87 -10.96 -3.59
N LEU A 132 0.58 -10.62 -3.36
CA LEU A 132 0.19 -9.36 -2.73
C LEU A 132 0.83 -9.20 -1.35
N SER A 133 0.80 -10.26 -0.53
CA SER A 133 1.39 -10.23 0.80
C SER A 133 2.91 -10.04 0.74
N VAL A 134 3.60 -10.71 -0.19
CA VAL A 134 5.06 -10.60 -0.34
C VAL A 134 5.45 -9.19 -0.78
N PHE A 135 4.81 -8.66 -1.83
CA PHE A 135 5.17 -7.36 -2.37
C PHE A 135 4.87 -6.21 -1.39
N TYR A 136 3.63 -6.13 -0.89
CA TYR A 136 3.26 -5.07 0.07
C TYR A 136 3.85 -5.28 1.46
N GLY A 137 4.30 -6.50 1.77
CA GLY A 137 5.03 -6.83 3.00
C GLY A 137 6.46 -6.27 3.05
N ARG A 138 6.97 -5.66 1.96
CA ARG A 138 8.28 -4.99 1.90
C ARG A 138 8.26 -3.62 1.21
N SER A 139 7.13 -3.20 0.67
CA SER A 139 7.00 -1.90 0.00
C SER A 139 7.21 -0.75 0.99
N VAL A 140 7.71 0.39 0.50
CA VAL A 140 7.83 1.61 1.29
C VAL A 140 6.45 2.27 1.42
N GLN A 141 5.55 1.56 2.08
CA GLN A 141 4.15 1.94 2.26
C GLN A 141 3.66 1.42 3.61
N PRO A 142 2.63 2.02 4.20
CA PRO A 142 2.12 1.62 5.53
C PRO A 142 1.35 0.29 5.53
N GLU A 143 1.17 -0.37 4.38
CA GLU A 143 0.36 -1.59 4.22
C GLU A 143 0.83 -2.75 5.10
N ALA A 144 2.14 -2.95 5.26
CA ALA A 144 2.66 -4.00 6.14
C ALA A 144 2.32 -3.74 7.62
N LEU A 145 2.43 -2.47 8.06
CA LEU A 145 2.04 -2.04 9.40
C LEU A 145 0.52 -2.12 9.59
N LEU A 146 -0.27 -1.77 8.56
CA LEU A 146 -1.72 -1.95 8.55
C LEU A 146 -2.10 -3.42 8.76
N MET A 147 -1.44 -4.36 8.07
CA MET A 147 -1.70 -5.79 8.22
C MET A 147 -1.30 -6.32 9.59
N LEU A 148 -0.16 -5.90 10.13
CA LEU A 148 0.27 -6.24 11.48
C LEU A 148 -0.74 -5.77 12.53
N SER A 149 -1.12 -4.48 12.46
CA SER A 149 -2.05 -3.85 13.39
C SER A 149 -3.44 -4.50 13.30
N SER A 150 -3.89 -4.82 12.09
CA SER A 150 -5.17 -5.50 11.84
C SER A 150 -5.17 -6.93 12.37
N ALA A 151 -4.10 -7.67 12.15
CA ALA A 151 -3.94 -9.02 12.68
C ALA A 151 -3.90 -9.02 14.21
N LEU A 152 -3.24 -8.02 14.82
CA LEU A 152 -3.22 -7.82 16.27
C LEU A 152 -4.61 -7.52 16.82
N ALA A 153 -5.34 -6.59 16.21
CA ALA A 153 -6.71 -6.25 16.60
C ALA A 153 -7.62 -7.48 16.56
N LEU A 154 -7.55 -8.25 15.49
CA LEU A 154 -8.40 -9.40 15.28
C LEU A 154 -8.06 -10.55 16.24
N GLU A 155 -6.79 -10.93 16.35
CA GLU A 155 -6.35 -12.05 17.21
C GLU A 155 -6.60 -11.73 18.70
N ARG A 156 -6.25 -10.52 19.15
CA ARG A 156 -6.46 -10.10 20.53
C ARG A 156 -7.94 -9.81 20.83
N GLY A 157 -8.69 -9.26 19.90
CA GLY A 157 -10.14 -9.04 20.04
C GLY A 157 -10.89 -10.36 20.24
N LEU A 158 -10.57 -11.39 19.47
CA LEU A 158 -11.12 -12.73 19.67
C LEU A 158 -10.66 -13.37 20.99
N ALA A 159 -9.38 -13.22 21.37
CA ALA A 159 -8.89 -13.70 22.64
C ALA A 159 -9.62 -13.02 23.83
N PHE A 160 -9.91 -11.72 23.71
CA PHE A 160 -10.72 -11.01 24.70
C PHE A 160 -12.16 -11.53 24.77
N GLN A 161 -12.78 -11.80 23.64
CA GLN A 161 -14.15 -12.38 23.62
C GLN A 161 -14.21 -13.75 24.28
N GLN A 162 -13.17 -14.58 24.11
CA GLN A 162 -13.11 -15.93 24.66
C GLN A 162 -12.71 -15.96 26.15
N ARG A 163 -11.67 -15.23 26.52
CA ARG A 163 -10.99 -15.35 27.82
C ARG A 163 -11.06 -14.08 28.67
N GLY A 164 -11.51 -12.95 28.08
CA GLY A 164 -11.43 -11.65 28.74
C GLY A 164 -9.98 -11.14 28.85
N GLY A 165 -9.75 -10.34 29.91
CA GLY A 165 -8.43 -9.83 30.29
C GLY A 165 -8.10 -8.46 29.69
N LYS A 166 -7.63 -7.54 30.56
CA LYS A 166 -7.32 -6.14 30.18
C LYS A 166 -6.26 -6.06 29.10
N LEU A 167 -5.22 -6.92 29.15
CA LEU A 167 -4.15 -6.95 28.15
C LEU A 167 -4.67 -7.29 26.74
N ASN A 168 -5.56 -8.28 26.63
CA ASN A 168 -6.17 -8.62 25.34
C ASN A 168 -6.98 -7.45 24.77
N LEU A 169 -7.78 -6.79 25.62
CA LEU A 169 -8.58 -5.63 25.23
C LEU A 169 -7.69 -4.46 24.81
N SER A 170 -6.66 -4.12 25.59
CA SER A 170 -5.73 -3.03 25.27
C SER A 170 -4.97 -3.28 23.96
N LEU A 171 -4.44 -4.49 23.76
CA LEU A 171 -3.74 -4.83 22.52
C LEU A 171 -4.68 -4.86 21.31
N ALA A 172 -5.93 -5.31 21.48
CA ALA A 172 -6.95 -5.23 20.43
C ALA A 172 -7.25 -3.76 20.08
N GLY A 173 -7.42 -2.92 21.07
CA GLY A 173 -7.65 -1.48 20.92
C GLY A 173 -6.47 -0.76 20.23
N LEU A 174 -5.24 -1.03 20.66
CA LEU A 174 -4.03 -0.48 20.04
C LEU A 174 -3.91 -0.91 18.57
N GLY A 175 -4.15 -2.19 18.29
CA GLY A 175 -4.14 -2.69 16.92
C GLY A 175 -5.22 -2.03 16.04
N LEU A 176 -6.45 -1.90 16.56
CA LEU A 176 -7.54 -1.23 15.86
C LEU A 176 -7.25 0.27 15.66
N ALA A 177 -6.71 0.96 16.66
CA ALA A 177 -6.35 2.36 16.58
C ALA A 177 -5.26 2.59 15.53
N ALA A 178 -4.16 1.83 15.57
CA ALA A 178 -3.08 1.94 14.59
C ALA A 178 -3.59 1.66 13.17
N ALA A 179 -4.38 0.61 12.97
CA ALA A 179 -4.96 0.29 11.67
C ALA A 179 -5.88 1.40 11.15
N SER A 180 -6.77 1.96 12.02
CA SER A 180 -7.76 2.97 11.65
C SER A 180 -7.15 4.35 11.42
N LEU A 181 -6.07 4.67 12.11
CA LEU A 181 -5.29 5.90 11.88
C LEU A 181 -4.49 5.84 10.57
N ILE A 182 -3.95 4.65 10.22
CA ILE A 182 -3.27 4.44 8.92
C ILE A 182 -4.27 4.52 7.76
N LYS A 183 -5.48 3.98 7.93
CA LYS A 183 -6.59 4.08 6.97
C LYS A 183 -7.91 4.01 7.75
N VAL A 184 -8.89 4.80 7.35
CA VAL A 184 -10.19 4.83 8.06
C VAL A 184 -11.00 3.53 7.91
N LEU A 185 -10.85 2.83 6.79
CA LEU A 185 -11.65 1.63 6.46
C LEU A 185 -11.54 0.46 7.46
N PRO A 186 -10.44 0.23 8.20
CA PRO A 186 -10.38 -0.75 9.28
C PRO A 186 -11.44 -0.58 10.37
N LEU A 187 -11.92 0.62 10.63
CA LEU A 187 -13.07 0.82 11.54
C LEU A 187 -14.27 -0.02 11.10
N PHE A 188 -14.44 -0.16 9.78
CA PHE A 188 -15.54 -0.95 9.23
C PHE A 188 -15.20 -2.45 9.17
N TRP A 189 -14.13 -2.84 8.46
CA TRP A 189 -13.89 -4.26 8.21
C TRP A 189 -13.24 -5.04 9.37
N LEU A 190 -12.73 -4.36 10.44
CA LEU A 190 -12.37 -4.98 11.72
C LEU A 190 -13.41 -4.70 12.79
N GLY A 191 -13.80 -3.43 12.95
CA GLY A 191 -14.68 -3.00 14.01
C GLY A 191 -16.05 -3.67 13.94
N VAL A 192 -16.69 -3.67 12.76
CA VAL A 192 -18.02 -4.26 12.60
C VAL A 192 -18.04 -5.77 12.92
N PRO A 193 -17.17 -6.63 12.35
CA PRO A 193 -17.16 -8.05 12.72
C PRO A 193 -16.85 -8.31 14.20
N LEU A 194 -15.90 -7.57 14.79
CA LEU A 194 -15.56 -7.73 16.21
C LEU A 194 -16.72 -7.34 17.12
N LEU A 195 -17.42 -6.24 16.81
CA LEU A 195 -18.60 -5.82 17.57
C LEU A 195 -19.79 -6.77 17.35
N ALA A 196 -20.03 -7.21 16.11
CA ALA A 196 -21.12 -8.13 15.80
C ALA A 196 -21.03 -9.45 16.58
N LEU A 197 -19.82 -10.01 16.71
CA LEU A 197 -19.60 -11.23 17.48
C LEU A 197 -19.52 -11.00 18.99
N GLY A 198 -19.04 -9.82 19.41
CA GLY A 198 -18.82 -9.43 20.81
C GLY A 198 -19.80 -8.39 21.35
N TRP A 199 -20.98 -8.22 20.73
CA TRP A 199 -21.91 -7.13 21.02
C TRP A 199 -22.33 -6.99 22.50
N ARG A 200 -22.32 -8.09 23.26
CA ARG A 200 -22.61 -8.09 24.69
C ARG A 200 -21.45 -7.61 25.58
N ARG A 201 -20.26 -7.42 25.02
CA ARG A 201 -19.06 -6.96 25.73
C ARG A 201 -18.97 -5.43 25.60
N TRP A 202 -19.55 -4.68 26.50
CA TRP A 202 -19.56 -3.20 26.48
C TRP A 202 -18.18 -2.57 26.37
N GLN A 203 -17.14 -3.28 26.87
CA GLN A 203 -15.75 -2.83 26.78
C GLN A 203 -15.26 -2.69 25.32
N LEU A 204 -15.77 -3.54 24.39
CA LEU A 204 -15.46 -3.41 22.98
C LEU A 204 -16.07 -2.15 22.37
N TRP A 205 -17.27 -1.79 22.80
CA TRP A 205 -17.92 -0.54 22.38
C TRP A 205 -17.17 0.69 22.89
N LEU A 206 -16.72 0.65 24.16
CA LEU A 206 -15.91 1.73 24.73
C LEU A 206 -14.60 1.91 23.95
N VAL A 207 -13.86 0.83 23.73
CA VAL A 207 -12.60 0.87 22.96
C VAL A 207 -12.86 1.31 21.53
N GLY A 208 -13.88 0.79 20.88
CA GLY A 208 -14.29 1.20 19.52
C GLY A 208 -14.62 2.70 19.45
N GLY A 209 -15.35 3.22 20.43
CA GLY A 209 -15.67 4.65 20.56
C GLY A 209 -14.41 5.52 20.73
N LEU A 210 -13.48 5.11 21.62
CA LEU A 210 -12.20 5.83 21.79
C LEU A 210 -11.36 5.83 20.53
N VAL A 211 -11.28 4.70 19.81
CA VAL A 211 -10.58 4.60 18.53
C VAL A 211 -11.25 5.48 17.47
N LEU A 212 -12.58 5.50 17.42
CA LEU A 212 -13.32 6.38 16.51
C LEU A 212 -13.01 7.85 16.78
N ILE A 213 -13.03 8.28 18.05
CA ILE A 213 -12.70 9.66 18.44
C ILE A 213 -11.27 10.02 18.00
N ALA A 214 -10.29 9.14 18.27
CA ALA A 214 -8.90 9.39 17.88
C ALA A 214 -8.74 9.48 16.35
N THR A 215 -9.44 8.60 15.60
CA THR A 215 -9.43 8.62 14.14
C THR A 215 -10.06 9.90 13.59
N VAL A 216 -11.24 10.29 14.09
CA VAL A 216 -11.91 11.53 13.68
C VAL A 216 -11.04 12.75 14.01
N ALA A 217 -10.43 12.79 15.20
CA ALA A 217 -9.55 13.90 15.57
C ALA A 217 -8.36 14.05 14.62
N TRP A 218 -7.74 12.94 14.21
CA TRP A 218 -6.66 12.99 13.23
C TRP A 218 -7.14 13.50 11.86
N TYR A 219 -8.20 12.92 11.30
CA TYR A 219 -8.70 13.33 9.97
C TYR A 219 -9.25 14.75 9.97
N TRP A 220 -9.75 15.24 11.11
CA TRP A 220 -10.08 16.64 11.27
C TRP A 220 -8.83 17.53 11.22
N HIS A 221 -7.78 17.19 11.96
CA HIS A 221 -6.50 17.91 11.89
C HIS A 221 -5.91 17.92 10.47
N ALA A 222 -5.89 16.77 9.81
CA ALA A 222 -5.44 16.64 8.43
C ALA A 222 -6.26 17.54 7.47
N HIS A 223 -7.57 17.65 7.71
CA HIS A 223 -8.42 18.56 6.94
C HIS A 223 -8.05 20.03 7.14
N GLN A 224 -7.68 20.45 8.36
CA GLN A 224 -7.21 21.82 8.59
C GLN A 224 -5.93 22.10 7.79
N LEU A 225 -4.97 21.17 7.78
CA LEU A 225 -3.77 21.29 6.94
C LEU A 225 -4.11 21.44 5.44
N PHE A 226 -5.10 20.70 4.95
CA PHE A 226 -5.58 20.85 3.58
C PHE A 226 -6.20 22.23 3.32
N LEU A 227 -7.01 22.75 4.24
CA LEU A 227 -7.61 24.08 4.09
C LEU A 227 -6.55 25.20 4.07
N GLU A 228 -5.48 25.03 4.84
CA GLU A 228 -4.38 26.01 4.92
C GLU A 228 -3.46 25.97 3.68
N THR A 229 -3.15 24.80 3.16
CA THR A 229 -2.09 24.62 2.16
C THR A 229 -2.60 24.25 0.77
N GLY A 230 -3.83 23.72 0.66
CA GLY A 230 -4.38 23.14 -0.56
C GLY A 230 -3.75 21.80 -0.97
N LEU A 231 -2.85 21.25 -0.14
CA LEU A 231 -2.11 20.02 -0.44
C LEU A 231 -2.82 18.80 0.16
N SER A 232 -3.17 17.83 -0.68
CA SER A 232 -3.89 16.63 -0.27
C SER A 232 -3.23 15.37 -0.82
N PHE A 233 -3.07 14.39 0.07
CA PHE A 233 -2.61 13.04 -0.25
C PHE A 233 -3.76 12.12 -0.73
N GLY A 234 -4.96 12.66 -0.89
CA GLY A 234 -6.06 12.01 -1.59
C GLY A 234 -7.30 11.66 -0.79
N PHE A 235 -7.42 12.00 0.49
CA PHE A 235 -8.66 11.77 1.22
C PHE A 235 -9.67 12.92 1.00
N TRP A 236 -9.28 14.17 1.29
CA TRP A 236 -10.15 15.34 1.18
C TRP A 236 -10.07 16.06 -0.18
N GLY A 237 -8.91 16.05 -0.82
CA GLY A 237 -8.62 16.81 -2.03
C GLY A 237 -8.75 16.06 -3.34
N SER A 238 -9.06 14.77 -3.33
CA SER A 238 -9.16 13.98 -4.56
C SER A 238 -10.36 14.39 -5.41
N LYS A 239 -10.08 15.04 -6.56
CA LYS A 239 -11.12 15.42 -7.55
C LYS A 239 -11.37 14.34 -8.61
N ALA A 240 -10.48 13.34 -8.72
CA ALA A 240 -10.51 12.38 -9.81
C ALA A 240 -11.13 11.06 -9.37
N SER A 241 -12.43 10.93 -9.47
CA SER A 241 -13.08 9.62 -9.42
C SER A 241 -13.35 9.14 -10.85
N ARG A 242 -12.55 8.17 -11.34
CA ARG A 242 -12.82 7.50 -12.63
C ARG A 242 -13.98 6.52 -12.55
N TYR A 243 -14.33 6.09 -11.34
CA TYR A 243 -15.37 5.12 -11.06
C TYR A 243 -16.38 5.75 -10.11
N SER A 244 -17.64 5.72 -10.51
CA SER A 244 -18.78 6.19 -9.75
C SER A 244 -19.45 5.03 -9.00
N TRP A 245 -20.43 5.35 -8.17
CA TRP A 245 -21.29 4.33 -7.56
C TRP A 245 -22.01 3.47 -8.61
N GLY A 246 -22.30 4.03 -9.80
CA GLY A 246 -22.91 3.30 -10.91
C GLY A 246 -22.02 2.19 -11.48
N ASP A 247 -20.69 2.35 -11.38
CA ASP A 247 -19.76 1.32 -11.85
C ASP A 247 -19.81 0.04 -11.01
N LEU A 248 -20.27 0.12 -9.76
CA LEU A 248 -20.50 -1.07 -8.92
C LEU A 248 -21.57 -2.01 -9.49
N LEU A 249 -22.44 -1.53 -10.37
CA LEU A 249 -23.42 -2.35 -11.09
C LEU A 249 -22.80 -3.01 -12.33
N ASN A 250 -21.60 -2.62 -12.72
CA ASN A 250 -20.91 -3.18 -13.88
C ASN A 250 -20.19 -4.49 -13.47
N TRP A 251 -20.56 -5.59 -14.09
CA TRP A 251 -19.95 -6.91 -13.86
C TRP A 251 -18.44 -6.93 -14.14
N ARG A 252 -17.92 -6.10 -15.06
CA ARG A 252 -16.49 -6.00 -15.37
C ARG A 252 -15.69 -5.47 -14.19
N TYR A 253 -16.23 -4.50 -13.45
CA TYR A 253 -15.58 -3.97 -12.23
C TYR A 253 -15.27 -5.11 -11.24
N TRP A 254 -16.27 -5.93 -10.92
CA TRP A 254 -16.09 -7.04 -9.98
C TRP A 254 -15.27 -8.19 -10.58
N GLY A 255 -15.42 -8.44 -11.89
CA GLY A 255 -14.65 -9.44 -12.63
C GLY A 255 -13.15 -9.14 -12.59
N ASP A 256 -12.73 -7.89 -12.83
CA ASP A 256 -11.34 -7.46 -12.79
C ASP A 256 -10.76 -7.55 -11.36
N ILE A 257 -11.54 -7.13 -10.34
CA ILE A 257 -11.15 -7.28 -8.93
C ILE A 257 -10.96 -8.76 -8.57
N LEU A 258 -11.93 -9.61 -8.94
CA LEU A 258 -11.88 -11.04 -8.66
C LEU A 258 -10.70 -11.71 -9.38
N LEU A 259 -10.47 -11.41 -10.66
CA LEU A 259 -9.36 -11.96 -11.44
C LEU A 259 -8.02 -11.55 -10.82
N ARG A 260 -7.86 -10.27 -10.48
CA ARG A 260 -6.67 -9.75 -9.85
C ARG A 260 -6.42 -10.40 -8.49
N PHE A 261 -7.44 -10.50 -7.66
CA PHE A 261 -7.33 -11.15 -6.35
C PHE A 261 -7.04 -12.64 -6.49
N SER A 262 -7.69 -13.34 -7.44
CA SER A 262 -7.42 -14.76 -7.70
C SER A 262 -5.97 -15.00 -8.10
N LEU A 263 -5.40 -14.14 -8.96
CA LEU A 263 -4.03 -14.31 -9.45
C LEU A 263 -3.00 -13.79 -8.45
N ARG A 264 -3.14 -12.52 -8.02
CA ARG A 264 -2.13 -11.85 -7.19
C ARG A 264 -2.34 -12.07 -5.69
N GLY A 265 -3.59 -12.22 -5.25
CA GLY A 265 -3.96 -12.47 -3.85
C GLY A 265 -3.90 -13.95 -3.49
N LEU A 266 -4.32 -14.86 -4.37
CA LEU A 266 -4.52 -16.28 -4.06
C LEU A 266 -3.66 -17.23 -4.91
N GLY A 267 -2.81 -16.74 -5.83
CA GLY A 267 -1.98 -17.57 -6.70
C GLY A 267 -2.81 -18.55 -7.53
N LEU A 268 -4.01 -18.16 -7.96
CA LEU A 268 -5.06 -18.94 -8.65
C LEU A 268 -5.54 -20.17 -7.86
N VAL A 269 -4.64 -21.09 -7.51
CA VAL A 269 -4.95 -22.35 -6.79
C VAL A 269 -5.56 -22.10 -5.40
N GLY A 270 -5.27 -20.95 -4.80
CA GLY A 270 -5.87 -20.54 -3.53
C GLY A 270 -7.37 -20.25 -3.62
N LEU A 271 -7.90 -19.91 -4.81
CA LEU A 271 -9.35 -19.63 -4.95
C LEU A 271 -10.23 -20.84 -4.65
N PRO A 272 -10.04 -22.01 -5.28
CA PRO A 272 -10.82 -23.20 -4.91
C PRO A 272 -10.60 -23.63 -3.46
N LEU A 273 -9.40 -23.44 -2.89
CA LEU A 273 -9.17 -23.68 -1.46
C LEU A 273 -9.98 -22.73 -0.58
N LEU A 274 -10.06 -21.45 -0.94
CA LEU A 274 -10.87 -20.48 -0.20
C LEU A 274 -12.35 -20.83 -0.24
N ILE A 275 -12.86 -21.19 -1.41
CA ILE A 275 -14.26 -21.64 -1.58
C ILE A 275 -14.53 -22.86 -0.70
N TRP A 276 -13.61 -23.86 -0.69
CA TRP A 276 -13.72 -25.03 0.17
C TRP A 276 -13.73 -24.65 1.66
N GLY A 277 -12.81 -23.76 2.07
CA GLY A 277 -12.73 -23.28 3.46
C GLY A 277 -13.99 -22.57 3.94
N LEU A 278 -14.65 -21.81 3.05
CA LEU A 278 -15.93 -21.16 3.31
C LEU A 278 -17.09 -22.15 3.37
N TRP A 279 -17.04 -23.22 2.58
CA TRP A 279 -18.07 -24.27 2.57
C TRP A 279 -18.07 -25.12 3.83
N LEU A 280 -16.88 -25.31 4.44
CA LEU A 280 -16.77 -26.10 5.65
C LEU A 280 -17.55 -25.44 6.81
N PRO A 281 -18.41 -26.21 7.52
CA PRO A 281 -19.22 -25.70 8.60
C PRO A 281 -18.37 -25.06 9.69
N ALA A 282 -18.85 -23.95 10.25
CA ALA A 282 -18.25 -23.32 11.41
C ALA A 282 -18.49 -24.19 12.66
N GLN A 283 -17.43 -24.54 13.37
CA GLN A 283 -17.47 -25.31 14.62
C GLN A 283 -17.72 -24.40 15.84
N SER A 284 -17.49 -23.10 15.68
CA SER A 284 -17.67 -22.11 16.74
C SER A 284 -18.21 -20.78 16.19
N LYS A 285 -18.81 -19.98 17.09
CA LYS A 285 -19.29 -18.64 16.74
C LYS A 285 -18.13 -17.75 16.26
N GLN A 286 -16.93 -17.93 16.82
CA GLN A 286 -15.75 -17.13 16.53
C GLN A 286 -15.26 -17.32 15.09
N GLU A 287 -15.41 -18.52 14.52
CA GLU A 287 -15.02 -18.78 13.13
C GLU A 287 -15.79 -17.91 12.13
N LYS A 288 -17.01 -17.47 12.47
CA LYS A 288 -17.84 -16.60 11.62
C LYS A 288 -17.20 -15.23 11.37
N ILE A 289 -16.19 -14.84 12.15
CA ILE A 289 -15.46 -13.58 11.92
C ILE A 289 -14.76 -13.56 10.57
N LEU A 290 -14.31 -14.72 10.07
CA LEU A 290 -13.57 -14.79 8.81
C LEU A 290 -14.46 -14.48 7.59
N PRO A 291 -15.61 -15.17 7.37
CA PRO A 291 -16.50 -14.80 6.27
C PRO A 291 -17.13 -13.41 6.45
N LEU A 292 -17.43 -12.98 7.68
CA LEU A 292 -17.93 -11.63 7.93
C LEU A 292 -16.86 -10.57 7.61
N GLY A 293 -15.61 -10.84 7.94
CA GLY A 293 -14.48 -9.96 7.62
C GLY A 293 -14.22 -9.87 6.12
N LEU A 294 -14.28 -11.00 5.38
CA LEU A 294 -14.20 -10.98 3.92
C LEU A 294 -15.28 -10.10 3.30
N LEU A 295 -16.52 -10.29 3.74
CA LEU A 295 -17.65 -9.48 3.29
C LEU A 295 -17.46 -8.00 3.65
N ALA A 296 -17.02 -7.71 4.86
CA ALA A 296 -16.79 -6.33 5.31
C ALA A 296 -15.67 -5.63 4.51
N VAL A 297 -14.59 -6.33 4.14
CA VAL A 297 -13.54 -5.77 3.26
C VAL A 297 -14.10 -5.48 1.86
N LEU A 298 -14.90 -6.37 1.29
CA LEU A 298 -15.53 -6.15 -0.02
C LEU A 298 -16.49 -4.95 0.02
N LEU A 299 -17.32 -4.85 1.07
CA LEU A 299 -18.21 -3.70 1.26
C LEU A 299 -17.43 -2.40 1.50
N ALA A 300 -16.35 -2.44 2.28
CA ALA A 300 -15.46 -1.29 2.45
C ALA A 300 -14.83 -0.85 1.11
N GLY A 301 -14.44 -1.80 0.27
CA GLY A 301 -13.97 -1.54 -1.09
C GLY A 301 -15.03 -0.85 -1.96
N ALA A 302 -16.30 -1.23 -1.80
CA ALA A 302 -17.41 -0.59 -2.49
C ALA A 302 -17.69 0.84 -2.02
N LEU A 303 -17.29 1.22 -0.79
CA LEU A 303 -17.37 2.62 -0.33
C LEU A 303 -16.35 3.55 -1.02
N ALA A 304 -15.29 2.99 -1.60
CA ALA A 304 -14.26 3.72 -2.33
C ALA A 304 -13.96 3.03 -3.68
N PRO A 305 -14.91 3.02 -4.63
CA PRO A 305 -14.83 2.19 -5.83
C PRO A 305 -13.62 2.52 -6.71
N SER A 306 -13.33 3.80 -6.94
CA SER A 306 -12.14 4.23 -7.70
C SER A 306 -10.83 3.73 -7.08
N SER A 307 -10.66 3.96 -5.79
CA SER A 307 -9.46 3.55 -5.08
C SER A 307 -9.29 2.03 -5.08
N SER A 308 -10.37 1.29 -4.86
CA SER A 308 -10.36 -0.18 -4.83
C SER A 308 -10.08 -0.80 -6.19
N TYR A 309 -10.50 -0.14 -7.27
CA TYR A 309 -10.22 -0.60 -8.63
C TYR A 309 -8.79 -0.27 -9.06
N ILE A 310 -8.32 0.96 -8.83
CA ILE A 310 -7.00 1.42 -9.27
C ILE A 310 -5.89 0.78 -8.43
N HIS A 311 -6.10 0.66 -7.12
CA HIS A 311 -5.07 0.27 -6.16
C HIS A 311 -5.31 -1.14 -5.61
N GLU A 312 -4.55 -2.09 -6.11
CA GLU A 312 -4.68 -3.51 -5.72
C GLU A 312 -4.42 -3.77 -4.22
N TYR A 313 -3.70 -2.90 -3.53
CA TYR A 313 -3.46 -3.03 -2.09
C TYR A 313 -4.75 -2.87 -1.25
N TYR A 314 -5.86 -2.37 -1.80
CA TYR A 314 -7.16 -2.43 -1.14
C TYR A 314 -7.70 -3.87 -1.02
N GLN A 315 -7.14 -4.80 -1.78
CA GLN A 315 -7.46 -6.24 -1.69
C GLN A 315 -6.60 -6.98 -0.64
N LEU A 316 -5.49 -6.36 -0.19
CA LEU A 316 -4.58 -6.99 0.77
C LEU A 316 -5.28 -7.41 2.09
N PRO A 317 -6.19 -6.63 2.69
CA PRO A 317 -6.91 -7.04 3.91
C PRO A 317 -7.77 -8.31 3.75
N LEU A 318 -8.17 -8.69 2.54
CA LEU A 318 -8.84 -9.96 2.31
C LEU A 318 -7.98 -11.15 2.77
N LEU A 319 -6.65 -11.06 2.64
CA LEU A 319 -5.72 -12.12 3.04
C LEU A 319 -5.70 -12.38 4.55
N LEU A 320 -6.01 -11.36 5.36
CA LEU A 320 -6.14 -11.52 6.81
C LEU A 320 -7.21 -12.56 7.20
N PHE A 321 -8.31 -12.56 6.44
CA PHE A 321 -9.43 -13.46 6.66
C PHE A 321 -9.35 -14.73 5.81
N ALA A 322 -8.83 -14.62 4.59
CA ALA A 322 -8.71 -15.75 3.66
C ALA A 322 -7.65 -16.77 4.10
N CYS A 323 -6.46 -16.33 4.54
CA CYS A 323 -5.37 -17.26 4.83
C CYS A 323 -5.67 -18.26 5.95
N PRO A 324 -6.34 -17.91 7.07
CA PRO A 324 -6.81 -18.90 8.04
C PRO A 324 -7.79 -19.92 7.44
N LEU A 325 -8.68 -19.48 6.52
CA LEU A 325 -9.61 -20.36 5.81
C LEU A 325 -8.89 -21.29 4.82
N LEU A 326 -7.85 -20.81 4.13
CA LEU A 326 -6.98 -21.64 3.30
C LEU A 326 -6.31 -22.74 4.14
N GLY A 327 -5.84 -22.39 5.33
CA GLY A 327 -5.26 -23.36 6.27
C GLY A 327 -6.29 -24.39 6.75
N LYS A 328 -7.53 -23.97 7.08
CA LYS A 328 -8.65 -24.87 7.42
C LYS A 328 -8.95 -25.82 6.27
N ALA A 329 -9.07 -25.31 5.05
CA ALA A 329 -9.34 -26.06 3.84
C ALA A 329 -8.25 -27.11 3.58
N TRP A 330 -6.98 -26.69 3.63
CA TRP A 330 -5.85 -27.57 3.42
C TRP A 330 -5.83 -28.73 4.42
N GLN A 331 -6.01 -28.43 5.70
CA GLN A 331 -6.04 -29.44 6.76
C GLN A 331 -7.17 -30.45 6.54
N ASP A 332 -8.37 -30.00 6.17
CA ASP A 332 -9.54 -30.86 5.93
C ASP A 332 -9.29 -31.76 4.71
N LEU A 333 -8.88 -31.18 3.59
CA LEU A 333 -8.58 -31.94 2.36
C LEU A 333 -7.47 -32.96 2.60
N TRP A 334 -6.40 -32.60 3.31
CA TRP A 334 -5.32 -33.52 3.63
C TRP A 334 -5.77 -34.72 4.47
N LYS A 335 -6.67 -34.50 5.43
CA LYS A 335 -7.23 -35.56 6.27
C LYS A 335 -8.13 -36.52 5.50
N ARG A 336 -8.90 -36.02 4.54
CA ARG A 336 -9.84 -36.80 3.74
C ARG A 336 -9.17 -37.49 2.55
N ALA A 337 -8.05 -36.97 2.06
CA ALA A 337 -7.41 -37.44 0.85
C ALA A 337 -6.77 -38.84 1.03
N THR A 338 -6.95 -39.66 0.01
CA THR A 338 -6.19 -40.89 -0.21
C THR A 338 -4.72 -40.57 -0.50
N SER A 339 -3.84 -41.60 -0.62
CA SER A 339 -2.46 -41.38 -1.01
C SER A 339 -2.31 -40.66 -2.36
N ILE A 340 -3.15 -41.01 -3.33
CA ILE A 340 -3.21 -40.36 -4.64
C ILE A 340 -3.71 -38.91 -4.48
N GLY A 341 -4.77 -38.68 -3.73
CA GLY A 341 -5.31 -37.37 -3.47
C GLY A 341 -4.29 -36.40 -2.82
N ARG A 342 -3.47 -36.92 -1.89
CA ARG A 342 -2.37 -36.12 -1.28
C ARG A 342 -1.31 -35.73 -2.28
N ARG A 343 -0.98 -36.59 -3.26
CA ARG A 343 -0.05 -36.21 -4.34
C ARG A 343 -0.61 -35.04 -5.15
N TRP A 344 -1.90 -35.05 -5.48
CA TRP A 344 -2.55 -33.94 -6.17
C TRP A 344 -2.57 -32.65 -5.34
N LEU A 345 -2.76 -32.72 -4.03
CA LEU A 345 -2.66 -31.58 -3.14
C LEU A 345 -1.24 -30.98 -3.16
N VAL A 346 -0.20 -31.84 -3.08
CA VAL A 346 1.20 -31.38 -3.17
C VAL A 346 1.49 -30.74 -4.51
N ILE A 347 1.03 -31.35 -5.63
CA ILE A 347 1.18 -30.77 -6.98
C ILE A 347 0.48 -29.40 -7.04
N GLY A 348 -0.75 -29.29 -6.52
CA GLY A 348 -1.49 -28.03 -6.45
C GLY A 348 -0.75 -26.96 -5.64
N PHE A 349 -0.14 -27.34 -4.51
CA PHE A 349 0.67 -26.41 -3.71
C PHE A 349 1.93 -25.97 -4.46
N CYS A 350 2.65 -26.90 -5.11
CA CYS A 350 3.80 -26.55 -5.94
C CYS A 350 3.41 -25.61 -7.10
N LEU A 351 2.25 -25.83 -7.71
CA LEU A 351 1.71 -24.97 -8.74
C LEU A 351 1.38 -23.58 -8.20
N LEU A 352 0.75 -23.49 -7.01
CA LEU A 352 0.51 -22.20 -6.34
C LEU A 352 1.82 -21.43 -6.13
N VAL A 353 2.86 -22.12 -5.61
CA VAL A 353 4.17 -21.49 -5.39
C VAL A 353 4.79 -21.02 -6.71
N LEU A 354 4.76 -21.87 -7.73
CA LEU A 354 5.27 -21.51 -9.07
C LEU A 354 4.56 -20.28 -9.66
N ILE A 355 3.24 -20.26 -9.62
CA ILE A 355 2.43 -19.12 -10.08
C ILE A 355 2.78 -17.88 -9.26
N SER A 356 2.84 -18.01 -7.93
CA SER A 356 3.17 -16.89 -7.05
C SER A 356 4.55 -16.30 -7.36
N LEU A 357 5.57 -17.12 -7.53
CA LEU A 357 6.93 -16.68 -7.90
C LEU A 357 6.97 -16.04 -9.29
N THR A 358 6.22 -16.59 -10.25
CA THR A 358 6.11 -16.04 -11.61
C THR A 358 5.45 -14.65 -11.57
N VAL A 359 4.35 -14.50 -10.83
CA VAL A 359 3.65 -13.22 -10.64
C VAL A 359 4.58 -12.22 -9.95
N LEU A 360 5.29 -12.61 -8.89
CA LEU A 360 6.26 -11.76 -8.20
C LEU A 360 7.35 -11.28 -9.14
N ARG A 361 7.92 -12.18 -9.93
CA ARG A 361 8.98 -11.85 -10.88
C ARG A 361 8.48 -10.90 -11.97
N LEU A 362 7.38 -11.22 -12.64
CA LEU A 362 6.92 -10.49 -13.83
C LEU A 362 6.20 -9.18 -13.50
N ASN A 363 5.38 -9.16 -12.44
CA ASN A 363 4.54 -8.00 -12.12
C ASN A 363 5.16 -7.04 -11.11
N TYR A 364 6.23 -7.46 -10.38
CA TYR A 364 6.80 -6.66 -9.31
C TYR A 364 8.32 -6.55 -9.41
N TRP A 365 9.07 -7.63 -9.24
CA TRP A 365 10.54 -7.57 -9.09
C TRP A 365 11.27 -7.06 -10.33
N ASN A 366 10.83 -7.47 -11.54
CA ASN A 366 11.43 -7.00 -12.79
C ASN A 366 11.22 -5.50 -12.99
N LEU A 367 10.14 -4.92 -12.46
CA LEU A 367 9.85 -3.49 -12.58
C LEU A 367 10.74 -2.62 -11.68
N GLU A 368 11.50 -3.23 -10.77
CA GLU A 368 12.46 -2.57 -9.90
C GLU A 368 13.91 -2.63 -10.44
N ASN A 369 14.09 -3.05 -11.69
CA ASN A 369 15.41 -3.11 -12.34
C ASN A 369 15.86 -1.70 -12.75
N VAL A 370 16.92 -1.23 -12.11
CA VAL A 370 17.52 0.10 -12.34
C VAL A 370 17.98 0.26 -13.79
N ALA A 371 18.59 -0.78 -14.39
CA ALA A 371 19.15 -0.72 -15.75
C ALA A 371 18.10 -0.47 -16.84
N SER A 372 16.86 -0.88 -16.60
CA SER A 372 15.74 -0.71 -17.53
C SER A 372 14.75 0.38 -17.13
N SER A 373 15.05 1.19 -16.11
CA SER A 373 14.14 2.20 -15.58
C SER A 373 14.37 3.60 -16.18
N PRO A 374 13.50 4.09 -17.08
CA PRO A 374 13.64 5.43 -17.67
C PRO A 374 13.53 6.55 -16.62
N ILE A 375 12.68 6.36 -15.59
CA ILE A 375 12.50 7.36 -14.54
C ILE A 375 13.74 7.49 -13.67
N TRP A 376 14.45 6.38 -13.41
CA TRP A 376 15.72 6.42 -12.68
C TRP A 376 16.78 7.18 -13.46
N ALA A 377 16.96 6.85 -14.74
CA ALA A 377 17.91 7.54 -15.61
C ALA A 377 17.62 9.05 -15.66
N GLN A 378 16.36 9.44 -15.86
CA GLN A 378 15.94 10.83 -15.85
C GLN A 378 16.22 11.52 -14.51
N ALA A 379 15.96 10.86 -13.39
CA ALA A 379 16.23 11.44 -12.07
C ALA A 379 17.75 11.71 -11.85
N GLN A 380 18.63 10.82 -12.34
CA GLN A 380 20.08 11.05 -12.28
C GLN A 380 20.51 12.22 -13.16
N GLU A 381 19.92 12.37 -14.36
CA GLU A 381 20.17 13.53 -15.21
C GLU A 381 19.71 14.84 -14.57
N ILE A 382 18.55 14.86 -13.92
CA ILE A 382 18.05 16.01 -13.16
C ILE A 382 19.02 16.36 -12.03
N LYS A 383 19.48 15.39 -11.27
CA LYS A 383 20.49 15.62 -10.21
C LYS A 383 21.76 16.28 -10.75
N ALA A 384 22.24 15.84 -11.89
CA ALA A 384 23.47 16.35 -12.50
C ALA A 384 23.30 17.75 -13.14
N GLN A 385 22.10 18.10 -13.63
CA GLN A 385 21.88 19.29 -14.45
C GLN A 385 21.19 20.44 -13.71
N THR A 386 20.61 20.19 -12.53
CA THR A 386 19.86 21.20 -11.76
C THR A 386 20.47 21.45 -10.38
N PRO A 387 20.46 22.69 -9.86
CA PRO A 387 20.93 23.00 -8.52
C PRO A 387 20.14 22.22 -7.44
N SER A 388 20.83 21.72 -6.42
CA SER A 388 20.22 20.92 -5.35
C SER A 388 19.26 21.71 -4.45
N ASN A 389 19.49 22.99 -4.32
CA ASN A 389 18.76 23.90 -3.44
C ASN A 389 17.62 24.65 -4.13
N LYS A 390 17.40 24.44 -5.44
CA LYS A 390 16.31 25.10 -6.16
C LYS A 390 15.16 24.14 -6.48
N PRO A 391 13.91 24.58 -6.31
CA PRO A 391 12.74 23.75 -6.62
C PRO A 391 12.58 23.52 -8.12
N LEU A 392 11.87 22.43 -8.45
CA LEU A 392 11.56 22.04 -9.82
C LEU A 392 10.05 22.06 -10.07
N VAL A 393 9.66 22.20 -11.33
CA VAL A 393 8.29 21.98 -11.80
C VAL A 393 8.23 20.60 -12.45
N SER A 394 7.60 19.64 -11.78
CA SER A 394 7.42 18.28 -12.29
C SER A 394 6.06 18.15 -12.97
N VAL A 395 6.09 17.87 -14.28
CA VAL A 395 4.88 17.68 -15.11
C VAL A 395 4.69 16.17 -15.31
N THR A 396 4.26 15.49 -14.24
CA THR A 396 4.15 14.03 -14.16
C THR A 396 2.75 13.56 -13.74
N ALA A 397 1.75 14.41 -13.95
CA ALA A 397 0.36 14.04 -13.74
C ALA A 397 0.02 13.56 -12.31
N GLY A 398 0.61 14.20 -11.31
CA GLY A 398 0.39 13.83 -9.90
C GLY A 398 1.35 12.76 -9.37
N ASP A 399 2.36 12.32 -10.14
CA ASP A 399 3.36 11.33 -9.70
C ASP A 399 4.61 12.03 -9.12
N PRO A 400 4.86 11.98 -7.80
CA PRO A 400 5.99 12.62 -7.14
C PRO A 400 7.31 11.85 -7.29
N THR A 401 7.30 10.66 -7.90
CA THR A 401 8.46 9.76 -7.97
C THR A 401 9.69 10.47 -8.52
N LEU A 402 9.52 11.33 -9.53
CA LEU A 402 10.63 12.04 -10.16
C LEU A 402 11.27 13.07 -9.21
N LEU A 403 10.47 13.83 -8.46
CA LEU A 403 10.97 14.75 -7.42
C LEU A 403 11.73 13.99 -6.34
N TYR A 404 11.15 12.92 -5.81
CA TYR A 404 11.77 12.10 -4.78
C TYR A 404 13.10 11.51 -5.24
N LEU A 405 13.13 10.83 -6.39
CA LEU A 405 14.34 10.18 -6.92
C LEU A 405 15.43 11.18 -7.31
N SER A 406 15.06 12.37 -7.75
CA SER A 406 16.04 13.43 -8.05
C SER A 406 16.50 14.20 -6.82
N ASP A 407 15.95 13.90 -5.66
CA ASP A 407 16.23 14.60 -4.40
C ASP A 407 15.98 16.11 -4.52
N ARG A 408 14.81 16.45 -5.06
CA ARG A 408 14.38 17.83 -5.26
C ARG A 408 12.98 18.03 -4.68
N LYS A 409 12.73 19.25 -4.21
CA LYS A 409 11.38 19.75 -3.90
C LYS A 409 10.85 20.58 -5.07
N GLY A 410 9.55 20.83 -5.10
CA GLY A 410 8.97 21.69 -6.13
C GLY A 410 7.49 21.57 -6.28
N TRP A 411 7.00 21.79 -7.48
CA TRP A 411 5.58 21.70 -7.83
C TRP A 411 5.30 20.45 -8.63
N LEU A 412 4.16 19.84 -8.37
CA LEU A 412 3.64 18.72 -9.10
C LEU A 412 2.41 19.18 -9.87
N LEU A 413 2.57 19.43 -11.16
CA LEU A 413 1.53 20.06 -11.98
C LEU A 413 1.06 19.12 -13.09
N PRO A 414 -0.24 19.16 -13.40
CA PRO A 414 -0.76 18.49 -14.58
C PRO A 414 -0.38 19.28 -15.85
N PRO A 415 -0.24 18.60 -16.99
CA PRO A 415 0.14 19.23 -18.26
C PRO A 415 -0.74 20.41 -18.65
N GLU A 416 -2.03 20.33 -18.34
CA GLU A 416 -3.06 21.33 -18.64
C GLU A 416 -2.82 22.67 -17.96
N ALA A 417 -2.23 22.65 -16.79
CA ALA A 417 -1.96 23.86 -16.02
C ALA A 417 -0.79 24.67 -16.60
N ILE A 418 0.05 24.04 -17.43
CA ILE A 418 1.29 24.67 -17.92
C ILE A 418 1.00 25.67 -19.02
N ASN A 419 1.23 26.94 -18.73
CA ASN A 419 1.19 28.04 -19.66
C ASN A 419 2.32 29.04 -19.37
N GLN A 420 2.58 29.98 -20.28
CA GLN A 420 3.71 30.90 -20.16
C GLN A 420 3.64 31.79 -18.90
N ASN A 421 2.42 32.23 -18.54
CA ASN A 421 2.24 33.07 -17.35
C ASN A 421 2.58 32.30 -16.08
N LEU A 422 2.12 31.05 -15.98
CA LEU A 422 2.45 30.18 -14.84
C LEU A 422 3.96 29.92 -14.76
N ILE A 423 4.63 29.63 -15.88
CA ILE A 423 6.09 29.45 -15.91
C ILE A 423 6.81 30.70 -15.38
N ASN A 424 6.37 31.89 -15.79
CA ASN A 424 6.96 33.13 -15.32
C ASN A 424 6.74 33.35 -13.81
N GLN A 425 5.56 33.00 -13.29
CA GLN A 425 5.26 33.05 -11.86
C GLN A 425 6.14 32.06 -11.07
N LEU A 426 6.26 30.82 -11.56
CA LEU A 426 7.07 29.79 -10.90
C LEU A 426 8.56 30.14 -10.92
N LYS A 427 9.04 30.76 -12.00
CA LYS A 427 10.39 31.34 -12.06
C LYS A 427 10.61 32.40 -10.98
N GLN A 428 9.67 33.32 -10.81
CA GLN A 428 9.74 34.33 -9.74
C GLN A 428 9.74 33.72 -8.34
N GLN A 429 9.10 32.55 -8.18
CA GLN A 429 9.10 31.75 -6.96
C GLN A 429 10.36 30.86 -6.80
N GLY A 430 11.33 30.97 -7.70
CA GLY A 430 12.64 30.29 -7.61
C GLY A 430 12.74 28.96 -8.34
N ALA A 431 11.72 28.56 -9.13
CA ALA A 431 11.82 27.35 -9.93
C ALA A 431 13.00 27.44 -10.92
N SER A 432 13.80 26.36 -10.99
CA SER A 432 14.99 26.32 -11.84
C SER A 432 14.79 25.57 -13.16
N ALA A 433 13.87 24.63 -13.19
CA ALA A 433 13.56 23.87 -14.40
C ALA A 433 12.17 23.26 -14.38
N VAL A 434 11.63 23.01 -15.59
CA VAL A 434 10.46 22.17 -15.82
C VAL A 434 10.95 20.80 -16.29
N VAL A 435 10.51 19.73 -15.65
CA VAL A 435 10.91 18.36 -15.90
C VAL A 435 9.72 17.46 -16.16
N GLY A 436 9.88 16.45 -17.03
CA GLY A 436 8.82 15.50 -17.35
C GLY A 436 9.19 14.56 -18.50
N SER A 437 8.21 13.81 -18.97
CA SER A 437 8.37 12.89 -20.10
C SER A 437 7.22 13.06 -21.09
N TRP A 438 7.55 13.19 -22.36
CA TRP A 438 6.56 13.29 -23.45
C TRP A 438 5.71 12.03 -23.58
N GLN A 439 6.30 10.86 -23.39
CA GLN A 439 5.59 9.57 -23.45
C GLN A 439 4.57 9.44 -22.30
N ARG A 440 4.91 9.91 -21.09
CA ARG A 440 3.97 9.89 -19.98
C ARG A 440 2.77 10.79 -20.21
N ILE A 441 2.95 11.90 -20.91
CA ILE A 441 1.87 12.83 -21.27
C ILE A 441 0.93 12.16 -22.29
N GLU A 442 1.47 11.43 -23.28
CA GLU A 442 0.66 10.67 -24.25
C GLU A 442 -0.19 9.59 -23.57
N ASN A 443 0.39 8.88 -22.59
CA ASN A 443 -0.31 7.86 -21.82
C ASN A 443 -1.28 8.43 -20.77
N TYR A 444 -1.22 9.73 -20.51
CA TYR A 444 -2.11 10.46 -19.60
C TYR A 444 -3.46 10.80 -20.18
N SER A 445 -3.79 10.30 -21.35
CA SER A 445 -5.05 10.45 -22.10
C SER A 445 -6.34 10.10 -21.33
N ALA A 446 -6.29 10.08 -20.01
CA ALA A 446 -7.44 9.87 -19.11
C ALA A 446 -8.33 11.12 -18.96
N PHE A 447 -7.92 12.28 -19.48
CA PHE A 447 -8.72 13.50 -19.54
C PHE A 447 -8.96 13.84 -21.00
N PRO A 448 -10.21 13.72 -21.48
CA PRO A 448 -10.56 13.99 -22.89
C PRO A 448 -10.27 15.43 -23.35
N ASP A 449 -10.08 16.36 -22.41
CA ASP A 449 -9.88 17.79 -22.66
C ASP A 449 -8.44 18.28 -22.35
N GLY A 450 -7.47 17.36 -22.14
CA GLY A 450 -6.09 17.74 -21.85
C GLY A 450 -5.38 18.38 -23.03
N PRO A 451 -4.40 19.31 -22.80
CA PRO A 451 -3.60 19.86 -23.87
C PRO A 451 -2.84 18.73 -24.55
N THR A 452 -2.86 18.73 -25.85
CA THR A 452 -2.06 17.80 -26.62
C THR A 452 -0.58 18.02 -26.30
N LYS A 453 0.23 16.97 -26.38
CA LYS A 453 1.71 17.02 -26.33
C LYS A 453 2.27 18.22 -27.11
N GLU A 454 1.63 18.57 -28.22
CA GLU A 454 2.02 19.69 -29.07
C GLU A 454 1.79 21.05 -28.44
N ASN A 455 0.67 21.26 -27.72
CA ASN A 455 0.43 22.50 -27.00
C ASN A 455 1.46 22.71 -25.89
N LEU A 456 1.75 21.67 -25.13
CA LEU A 456 2.80 21.72 -24.09
C LEU A 456 4.17 21.97 -24.73
N LYS A 457 4.49 21.34 -25.86
CA LYS A 457 5.71 21.62 -26.62
C LYS A 457 5.79 23.09 -27.06
N LYS A 458 4.72 23.63 -27.61
CA LYS A 458 4.69 25.06 -28.02
C LYS A 458 4.98 25.99 -26.84
N VAL A 459 4.47 25.71 -25.65
CA VAL A 459 4.71 26.52 -24.45
C VAL A 459 6.16 26.33 -23.97
N LEU A 460 6.60 25.11 -23.82
CA LEU A 460 7.90 24.78 -23.22
C LEU A 460 9.07 25.03 -24.20
N LEU A 461 8.89 24.83 -25.51
CA LEU A 461 9.91 24.99 -26.55
C LEU A 461 9.86 26.36 -27.23
N ASN A 462 9.15 27.34 -26.65
CA ASN A 462 9.11 28.70 -27.20
C ASN A 462 10.53 29.26 -27.29
N PRO A 463 10.97 29.82 -28.46
CA PRO A 463 12.31 30.40 -28.63
C PRO A 463 12.67 31.51 -27.67
N LYS A 464 11.70 32.12 -26.99
CA LYS A 464 11.91 33.07 -25.89
C LYS A 464 12.48 32.41 -24.64
N ASN A 465 12.34 31.09 -24.49
CA ASN A 465 12.96 30.29 -23.41
C ASN A 465 14.33 29.79 -23.91
N LYS A 466 15.34 30.66 -23.97
CA LYS A 466 16.62 30.47 -24.69
C LYS A 466 17.53 29.34 -24.20
N ASN A 467 17.22 28.58 -23.13
CA ASN A 467 18.14 27.63 -22.49
C ASN A 467 17.62 26.19 -22.49
N LEU A 468 17.14 25.70 -23.65
CA LEU A 468 16.67 24.36 -23.84
C LEU A 468 17.82 23.36 -24.02
N LYS A 469 18.03 22.49 -23.04
CA LYS A 469 18.74 21.22 -23.26
C LYS A 469 17.73 20.08 -23.18
N GLN A 470 17.37 19.53 -24.35
CA GLN A 470 16.73 18.20 -24.40
C GLN A 470 17.72 17.15 -23.88
N THR A 471 17.20 16.20 -23.12
CA THR A 471 18.00 15.07 -22.63
C THR A 471 18.40 14.16 -23.82
N LYS A 472 19.43 13.34 -23.63
CA LYS A 472 19.89 12.33 -24.62
C LYS A 472 18.80 11.30 -24.96
N HIS A 473 17.75 11.17 -24.15
CA HIS A 473 16.59 10.32 -24.42
C HIS A 473 15.46 11.22 -24.96
N ASN A 474 15.12 11.09 -26.23
CA ASN A 474 14.13 11.89 -26.98
C ASN A 474 12.73 12.00 -26.33
N GLU A 475 12.43 11.22 -25.28
CA GLU A 475 11.13 11.17 -24.61
C GLU A 475 11.07 11.98 -23.30
N ASN A 476 12.23 12.30 -22.69
CA ASN A 476 12.34 13.05 -21.44
C ASN A 476 12.80 14.48 -21.72
N TYR A 477 12.37 15.42 -20.87
CA TYR A 477 12.83 16.81 -20.98
C TYR A 477 13.22 17.38 -19.63
N ILE A 478 14.23 18.23 -19.64
CA ILE A 478 14.68 19.12 -18.57
C ILE A 478 14.83 20.49 -19.20
N ILE A 479 13.91 21.38 -18.91
CA ILE A 479 13.86 22.73 -19.51
C ILE A 479 14.21 23.72 -18.42
N LYS A 480 15.39 24.31 -18.51
CA LYS A 480 15.81 25.37 -17.57
C LYS A 480 15.01 26.64 -17.82
N ILE A 481 14.58 27.28 -16.74
CA ILE A 481 13.74 28.49 -16.77
C ILE A 481 14.46 29.67 -16.09
N ASP A 482 15.79 29.72 -16.24
CA ASP A 482 16.68 30.77 -15.68
C ASP A 482 16.29 32.18 -16.09
#